data_ab888bcfab604ab362f218437403a67a
#
_entry.id   ab888bcfab604ab362f218437403a67a
#
_cell.length_a   1.000
_cell.length_b   1.000
_cell.length_c   1.000
_cell.angle_alpha   90.00
_cell.angle_beta   90.00
_cell.angle_gamma   90.00
#
_symmetry.space_group_name_H-M   'P 1'
#
loop_
_entity.id
_entity.type
_entity.pdbx_description
1 polymer ?
#
loop_
_entity_poly.entity_id
_entity_poly.type
_entity_poly.pdbx_seq_one_letter_code
_entity_poly.pdbx_strand_id
1 'polypeptide(L)'
;MIVRLRPPVLACGMLLAFLTAACTRNAATLTPASVARGIPLLPATLDATSTSTSTTPRPAPVNTPTPAYPGIYAGTPTPDPTRSGASARPALDVYVVRPGDTLSGIAWAFDCTVEEIVRANGLPNADAIGVGQRLTIPLAPALAGPAVKLVPDSELVYGPAYVHFDLAGFVARQGGYLASYIEGVEERRLCGAEIVQTVARRFSVGPRVLLTLLELQAGWVTEPDPPEDTLTYPLGKVEFRRRGLYEQLRWTAAELNAGYYHWRREGSASARLTDGQCVAFAPGINAGTAGIQKYLASVSDWQEWQHLVGPEGFAATYERLFGNPFAYTVEPLVSSDLTQPEMRLPWPAGDTWYLTGGPHEGWGRGSAWAALDFVPGDMTGGCLPSREWVTAAASGLVILSESGEVAVDPDGDGYEQSSWVITYLHVASEGRVPAGTWVEQGQHIGHPSCEGGFADATHLHIARRFNGEWILAGAGPVPFVLSGWTAHEGQSAYDGTLTRGGAIRTACECTLDDYNGLVSDNSRPRD
;
A
#
# COMPACT_ATOMS: atom_id res chain seq x y z
N MET A 1 71.90 -1.28 6.05
CA MET A 1 71.72 -2.70 6.33
C MET A 1 70.92 -2.79 7.63
N ILE A 2 69.61 -2.80 7.53
CA ILE A 2 68.70 -2.86 8.69
C ILE A 2 67.74 -4.02 8.43
N VAL A 3 67.94 -5.08 9.23
CA VAL A 3 67.13 -6.29 9.22
C VAL A 3 65.82 -6.03 9.93
N ARG A 4 64.66 -6.21 9.24
CA ARG A 4 63.35 -6.22 9.87
C ARG A 4 62.92 -7.64 10.21
N LEU A 5 62.79 -7.91 11.49
CA LEU A 5 62.21 -9.13 12.07
C LEU A 5 60.67 -9.06 11.93
N ARG A 6 60.07 -10.14 11.41
CA ARG A 6 58.62 -10.39 11.43
C ARG A 6 58.24 -11.15 12.70
N PRO A 7 57.12 -10.81 13.37
CA PRO A 7 56.58 -11.64 14.45
C PRO A 7 55.77 -12.83 13.92
N PRO A 8 55.62 -13.91 14.69
CA PRO A 8 54.94 -15.14 14.27
C PRO A 8 53.40 -14.97 14.35
N VAL A 9 52.73 -15.55 13.36
CA VAL A 9 51.25 -15.66 13.30
C VAL A 9 50.85 -16.82 14.20
N LEU A 10 50.15 -16.52 15.32
CA LEU A 10 49.40 -17.52 16.09
C LEU A 10 48.08 -17.79 15.34
N ALA A 11 47.91 -19.03 14.86
CA ALA A 11 46.64 -19.52 14.35
C ALA A 11 45.73 -19.85 15.54
N CYS A 12 44.71 -19.00 15.77
CA CYS A 12 43.62 -19.29 16.68
C CYS A 12 42.47 -19.89 15.86
N GLY A 13 42.36 -21.23 15.92
CA GLY A 13 41.23 -21.94 15.33
C GLY A 13 39.96 -21.67 16.13
N MET A 14 39.10 -20.79 15.64
CA MET A 14 37.69 -20.68 16.09
C MET A 14 36.82 -21.56 15.22
N LEU A 15 36.28 -22.62 15.81
CA LEU A 15 35.20 -23.41 15.27
C LEU A 15 33.98 -22.50 15.16
N LEU A 16 33.65 -22.00 13.97
CA LEU A 16 32.38 -21.37 13.69
C LEU A 16 31.32 -22.48 13.54
N ALA A 17 30.55 -22.69 14.60
CA ALA A 17 29.28 -23.39 14.49
C ALA A 17 28.32 -22.51 13.68
N PHE A 18 28.03 -22.88 12.43
CA PHE A 18 26.99 -22.32 11.63
C PHE A 18 25.64 -22.69 12.27
N LEU A 19 25.08 -21.80 13.06
CA LEU A 19 23.65 -21.78 13.36
C LEU A 19 22.93 -21.22 12.15
N THR A 20 22.47 -22.09 11.26
CA THR A 20 21.46 -21.77 10.26
C THR A 20 20.14 -21.52 11.01
N ALA A 21 19.91 -20.29 11.42
CA ALA A 21 18.59 -19.85 11.84
C ALA A 21 17.75 -19.71 10.56
N ALA A 22 17.10 -20.79 10.14
CA ALA A 22 16.04 -20.73 9.16
C ALA A 22 14.98 -19.73 9.66
N CYS A 23 14.42 -18.91 8.76
CA CYS A 23 13.26 -18.06 9.01
C CYS A 23 12.01 -18.93 9.29
N THR A 24 12.02 -19.66 10.38
CA THR A 24 10.90 -20.45 10.87
C THR A 24 10.46 -19.90 12.22
N ARG A 25 9.94 -18.68 12.24
CA ARG A 25 9.03 -18.29 13.31
C ARG A 25 7.63 -18.59 12.82
N ASN A 26 7.04 -19.64 13.41
CA ASN A 26 5.64 -19.99 13.25
C ASN A 26 4.77 -18.74 13.43
N ALA A 27 3.86 -18.53 12.50
CA ALA A 27 2.65 -17.76 12.77
C ALA A 27 2.07 -18.34 14.08
N ALA A 28 1.97 -17.52 15.08
CA ALA A 28 1.38 -17.93 16.35
C ALA A 28 -0.10 -18.24 16.08
N THR A 29 -0.41 -19.50 15.91
CA THR A 29 -1.78 -19.99 16.06
C THR A 29 -2.15 -19.72 17.52
N LEU A 30 -2.97 -18.70 17.74
CA LEU A 30 -3.60 -18.42 19.01
C LEU A 30 -4.60 -19.55 19.29
N THR A 31 -4.14 -20.61 19.96
CA THR A 31 -5.03 -21.55 20.63
C THR A 31 -5.51 -20.88 21.91
N PRO A 32 -6.83 -20.87 22.21
CA PRO A 32 -7.33 -20.33 23.46
C PRO A 32 -6.85 -21.20 24.60
N ALA A 33 -6.06 -20.63 25.51
CA ALA A 33 -5.63 -21.29 26.74
C ALA A 33 -6.83 -21.45 27.67
N SER A 34 -7.26 -22.67 27.86
CA SER A 34 -8.19 -23.07 28.93
C SER A 34 -7.50 -22.91 30.27
N VAL A 35 -7.84 -21.87 31.02
CA VAL A 35 -7.49 -21.77 32.46
C VAL A 35 -8.56 -22.46 33.27
N ALA A 36 -8.30 -23.71 33.61
CA ALA A 36 -9.02 -24.41 34.68
C ALA A 36 -8.40 -24.05 36.04
N ARG A 37 -9.06 -23.24 36.83
CA ARG A 37 -8.88 -23.23 38.29
C ARG A 37 -10.25 -23.31 38.95
N GLY A 38 -10.45 -24.42 39.63
CA GLY A 38 -11.64 -24.73 40.39
C GLY A 38 -11.83 -23.81 41.60
N ILE A 39 -13.08 -23.43 41.82
CA ILE A 39 -13.61 -22.90 43.08
C ILE A 39 -14.89 -23.69 43.39
N PRO A 40 -15.15 -24.07 44.67
CA PRO A 40 -16.15 -25.08 45.03
C PRO A 40 -17.58 -24.58 44.96
N LEU A 41 -18.46 -25.51 44.61
CA LEU A 41 -19.91 -25.37 44.54
C LEU A 41 -20.54 -25.12 45.92
N LEU A 42 -21.43 -24.13 45.99
CA LEU A 42 -22.55 -24.11 46.93
C LEU A 42 -23.84 -23.95 46.13
N PRO A 43 -24.93 -24.63 46.47
CA PRO A 43 -26.15 -24.64 45.70
C PRO A 43 -27.07 -23.47 46.07
N ALA A 44 -27.58 -22.78 45.05
CA ALA A 44 -28.74 -21.89 45.20
C ALA A 44 -29.69 -22.15 44.03
N THR A 45 -30.80 -22.72 44.34
CA THR A 45 -32.03 -22.72 43.55
C THR A 45 -32.55 -21.30 43.39
N LEU A 46 -32.84 -20.86 42.18
CA LEU A 46 -33.85 -19.82 41.89
C LEU A 46 -34.28 -19.83 40.42
N ASP A 47 -35.53 -19.56 40.26
CA ASP A 47 -36.47 -19.63 39.18
C ASP A 47 -36.04 -19.13 37.80
N ALA A 48 -36.54 -19.87 36.80
CA ALA A 48 -36.50 -19.50 35.39
C ALA A 48 -37.44 -18.31 35.08
N THR A 49 -36.86 -17.17 34.76
CA THR A 49 -37.52 -16.17 33.94
C THR A 49 -36.77 -16.06 32.62
N SER A 50 -37.40 -16.58 31.58
CA SER A 50 -36.91 -16.54 30.18
C SER A 50 -36.97 -15.12 29.65
N THR A 51 -35.84 -14.43 29.63
CA THR A 51 -35.61 -13.26 28.76
C THR A 51 -34.96 -13.76 27.48
N SER A 52 -35.74 -13.77 26.41
CA SER A 52 -35.27 -14.01 25.06
C SER A 52 -34.35 -12.85 24.61
N THR A 53 -33.04 -13.06 24.76
CA THR A 53 -32.06 -12.22 24.09
C THR A 53 -32.07 -12.58 22.60
N SER A 54 -32.57 -11.66 21.78
CA SER A 54 -32.41 -11.70 20.32
C SER A 54 -30.93 -11.64 20.00
N THR A 55 -30.31 -12.80 19.78
CA THR A 55 -29.00 -12.89 19.16
C THR A 55 -29.19 -12.65 17.67
N THR A 56 -28.86 -11.47 17.19
CA THR A 56 -28.60 -11.24 15.75
C THR A 56 -27.64 -12.30 15.27
N PRO A 57 -27.95 -13.06 14.20
CA PRO A 57 -27.03 -14.02 13.66
C PRO A 57 -25.77 -13.29 13.23
N ARG A 58 -24.60 -13.71 13.71
CA ARG A 58 -23.31 -13.33 13.19
C ARG A 58 -23.33 -13.59 11.68
N PRO A 59 -22.96 -12.62 10.81
CA PRO A 59 -22.83 -12.91 9.38
C PRO A 59 -21.93 -14.11 9.18
N ALA A 60 -22.36 -15.05 8.36
CA ALA A 60 -21.52 -16.17 7.99
C ALA A 60 -20.23 -15.62 7.33
N PRO A 61 -19.06 -16.24 7.59
CA PRO A 61 -17.83 -15.83 6.92
C PRO A 61 -18.09 -15.88 5.42
N VAL A 62 -17.76 -14.78 4.72
CA VAL A 62 -17.78 -14.74 3.27
C VAL A 62 -16.86 -15.86 2.80
N ASN A 63 -17.42 -16.88 2.17
CA ASN A 63 -16.63 -17.95 1.58
C ASN A 63 -15.72 -17.33 0.50
N THR A 64 -14.50 -16.98 0.89
CA THR A 64 -13.45 -16.67 -0.08
C THR A 64 -13.21 -17.94 -0.88
N PRO A 65 -13.37 -17.93 -2.22
CA PRO A 65 -13.14 -19.11 -3.01
C PRO A 65 -11.70 -19.57 -2.81
N THR A 66 -11.54 -20.82 -2.39
CA THR A 66 -10.23 -21.46 -2.38
C THR A 66 -9.66 -21.40 -3.80
N PRO A 67 -8.42 -20.93 -3.98
CA PRO A 67 -7.81 -20.89 -5.31
C PRO A 67 -7.89 -22.28 -5.96
N ALA A 68 -8.44 -22.38 -7.16
CA ALA A 68 -8.49 -23.63 -7.89
C ALA A 68 -7.04 -24.06 -8.20
N TYR A 69 -6.69 -25.29 -7.90
CA TYR A 69 -5.38 -25.86 -8.23
C TYR A 69 -5.10 -25.75 -9.75
N PRO A 70 -3.81 -25.61 -10.16
CA PRO A 70 -3.43 -25.46 -11.56
C PRO A 70 -3.99 -26.61 -12.40
N GLY A 71 -4.75 -26.28 -13.43
CA GLY A 71 -5.29 -27.24 -14.38
C GLY A 71 -6.77 -27.13 -14.70
N ILE A 72 -7.54 -26.34 -13.95
CA ILE A 72 -8.95 -26.11 -14.27
C ILE A 72 -9.11 -24.63 -14.65
N TYR A 73 -9.12 -24.34 -15.94
CA TYR A 73 -9.48 -23.04 -16.48
C TYR A 73 -10.96 -22.76 -16.18
N ALA A 74 -11.23 -22.00 -15.15
CA ALA A 74 -12.52 -21.34 -14.99
C ALA A 74 -12.46 -20.01 -15.74
N GLY A 75 -12.71 -20.03 -17.03
CA GLY A 75 -12.93 -18.87 -17.90
C GLY A 75 -11.85 -17.77 -17.89
N THR A 76 -11.69 -17.09 -19.01
CA THR A 76 -10.97 -15.81 -19.06
C THR A 76 -11.68 -14.81 -18.13
N PRO A 77 -10.95 -14.06 -17.28
CA PRO A 77 -11.56 -12.99 -16.48
C PRO A 77 -12.45 -12.11 -17.35
N THR A 78 -13.59 -11.70 -16.81
CA THR A 78 -14.47 -10.75 -17.51
C THR A 78 -13.61 -9.59 -17.96
N PRO A 79 -13.59 -9.22 -19.26
CA PRO A 79 -12.84 -8.05 -19.70
C PRO A 79 -13.28 -6.85 -18.87
N ASP A 80 -12.33 -5.99 -18.50
CA ASP A 80 -12.68 -4.65 -18.01
C ASP A 80 -13.73 -4.04 -18.94
N PRO A 81 -14.75 -3.34 -18.41
CA PRO A 81 -15.78 -2.73 -19.25
C PRO A 81 -15.09 -1.94 -20.37
N THR A 82 -15.57 -2.12 -21.62
CA THR A 82 -15.00 -1.50 -22.80
C THR A 82 -14.95 0.00 -22.57
N ARG A 83 -13.76 0.53 -22.30
CA ARG A 83 -13.57 1.96 -22.12
C ARG A 83 -13.59 2.59 -23.50
N SER A 84 -14.39 3.63 -23.67
CA SER A 84 -14.50 4.39 -24.92
C SER A 84 -13.10 4.78 -25.36
N GLY A 85 -12.73 4.35 -26.56
CA GLY A 85 -11.37 4.24 -27.06
C GLY A 85 -10.46 5.39 -26.64
N ALA A 86 -9.28 5.02 -26.21
CA ALA A 86 -8.20 5.98 -26.00
C ALA A 86 -8.04 6.79 -27.29
N SER A 87 -8.52 8.04 -27.26
CA SER A 87 -8.16 9.00 -28.28
C SER A 87 -6.64 9.10 -28.27
N ALA A 88 -6.01 9.00 -29.43
CA ALA A 88 -4.55 9.17 -29.52
C ALA A 88 -4.20 10.44 -28.73
N ARG A 89 -3.37 10.30 -27.69
CA ARG A 89 -2.96 11.44 -26.85
C ARG A 89 -2.43 12.54 -27.78
N PRO A 90 -2.86 13.79 -27.62
CA PRO A 90 -2.27 14.88 -28.39
C PRO A 90 -0.78 14.95 -28.10
N ALA A 91 0.03 15.35 -29.08
CA ALA A 91 1.50 15.47 -28.90
C ALA A 91 1.91 16.50 -27.83
N LEU A 92 0.97 17.28 -27.34
CA LEU A 92 1.15 18.29 -26.29
C LEU A 92 -0.10 18.28 -25.40
N ASP A 93 0.09 18.29 -24.10
CA ASP A 93 -0.96 18.54 -23.12
C ASP A 93 -0.72 19.88 -22.42
N VAL A 94 -1.74 20.46 -21.82
CA VAL A 94 -1.62 21.71 -21.06
C VAL A 94 -1.99 21.45 -19.61
N TYR A 95 -1.00 21.57 -18.75
CA TYR A 95 -1.17 21.45 -17.31
C TYR A 95 -1.20 22.83 -16.65
N VAL A 96 -2.06 23.02 -15.66
CA VAL A 96 -2.09 24.24 -14.83
C VAL A 96 -1.45 23.91 -13.49
N VAL A 97 -0.35 24.60 -13.18
CA VAL A 97 0.41 24.43 -11.93
C VAL A 97 -0.48 24.73 -10.72
N ARG A 98 -0.46 23.86 -9.76
CA ARG A 98 -1.29 23.87 -8.54
C ARG A 98 -0.44 24.18 -7.32
N PRO A 99 -1.04 24.59 -6.19
CA PRO A 99 -0.31 24.67 -4.93
C PRO A 99 0.35 23.34 -4.57
N GLY A 100 1.61 23.37 -4.15
CA GLY A 100 2.38 22.16 -3.80
C GLY A 100 3.03 21.43 -4.98
N ASP A 101 2.74 21.79 -6.22
CA ASP A 101 3.37 21.17 -7.38
C ASP A 101 4.87 21.47 -7.46
N THR A 102 5.62 20.46 -7.87
CA THR A 102 7.00 20.59 -8.34
C THR A 102 7.10 20.13 -9.79
N LEU A 103 8.03 20.68 -10.56
CA LEU A 103 8.25 20.17 -11.92
C LEU A 103 8.60 18.69 -11.97
N SER A 104 9.30 18.17 -10.97
CA SER A 104 9.58 16.73 -10.87
C SER A 104 8.32 15.90 -10.60
N GLY A 105 7.38 16.40 -9.82
CA GLY A 105 6.08 15.75 -9.61
C GLY A 105 5.24 15.74 -10.90
N ILE A 106 5.16 16.88 -11.59
CA ILE A 106 4.46 17.01 -12.87
C ILE A 106 5.11 16.11 -13.93
N ALA A 107 6.44 16.15 -14.06
CA ALA A 107 7.19 15.33 -15.00
C ALA A 107 6.92 13.83 -14.80
N TRP A 108 6.90 13.40 -13.55
CA TRP A 108 6.56 12.02 -13.19
C TRP A 108 5.11 11.65 -13.55
N ALA A 109 4.15 12.54 -13.27
CA ALA A 109 2.73 12.30 -13.57
C ALA A 109 2.44 12.18 -15.08
N PHE A 110 3.23 12.84 -15.92
CA PHE A 110 3.06 12.85 -17.37
C PHE A 110 4.09 12.01 -18.14
N ASP A 111 4.90 11.22 -17.46
CA ASP A 111 5.96 10.38 -18.05
C ASP A 111 6.91 11.19 -18.95
N CYS A 112 7.25 12.42 -18.56
CA CYS A 112 8.22 13.27 -19.24
C CYS A 112 9.35 13.68 -18.28
N THR A 113 10.41 14.31 -18.79
CA THR A 113 11.50 14.82 -17.96
C THR A 113 11.28 16.28 -17.57
N VAL A 114 11.87 16.69 -16.44
CA VAL A 114 11.87 18.09 -16.02
C VAL A 114 12.45 18.99 -17.11
N GLU A 115 13.54 18.55 -17.77
CA GLU A 115 14.22 19.27 -18.84
C GLU A 115 13.34 19.43 -20.09
N GLU A 116 12.49 18.46 -20.38
CA GLU A 116 11.52 18.54 -21.47
C GLU A 116 10.46 19.60 -21.17
N ILE A 117 9.92 19.61 -19.95
CA ILE A 117 8.95 20.66 -19.54
C ILE A 117 9.61 22.04 -19.55
N VAL A 118 10.81 22.17 -18.97
CA VAL A 118 11.58 23.42 -18.95
C VAL A 118 11.78 23.93 -20.36
N ARG A 119 12.21 23.08 -21.28
CA ARG A 119 12.45 23.45 -22.70
C ARG A 119 11.16 23.81 -23.41
N ALA A 120 10.09 23.04 -23.26
CA ALA A 120 8.81 23.28 -23.91
C ALA A 120 8.15 24.61 -23.51
N ASN A 121 8.46 25.08 -22.29
CA ASN A 121 7.88 26.30 -21.72
C ASN A 121 8.86 27.48 -21.63
N GLY A 122 10.11 27.31 -22.06
CA GLY A 122 11.13 28.36 -21.97
C GLY A 122 11.43 28.80 -20.53
N LEU A 123 11.32 27.89 -19.59
CA LEU A 123 11.57 28.20 -18.16
C LEU A 123 13.07 28.43 -17.92
N PRO A 124 13.45 29.37 -17.05
CA PRO A 124 14.86 29.65 -16.76
C PRO A 124 15.52 28.51 -15.96
N ASN A 125 14.77 27.77 -15.16
CA ASN A 125 15.20 26.60 -14.38
C ASN A 125 13.98 25.79 -13.90
N ALA A 126 14.23 24.69 -13.21
CA ALA A 126 13.20 23.78 -12.71
C ALA A 126 12.34 24.34 -11.55
N ASP A 127 12.85 25.35 -10.85
CA ASP A 127 12.15 25.95 -9.70
C ASP A 127 11.29 27.16 -10.12
N ALA A 128 11.33 27.53 -11.40
CA ALA A 128 10.67 28.73 -11.94
C ALA A 128 9.23 28.44 -12.39
N ILE A 129 8.43 27.83 -11.51
CA ILE A 129 6.99 27.64 -11.75
C ILE A 129 6.17 28.38 -10.68
N GLY A 130 5.00 28.86 -11.08
CA GLY A 130 4.07 29.55 -10.18
C GLY A 130 2.68 28.94 -10.23
N VAL A 131 1.97 28.93 -9.11
CA VAL A 131 0.58 28.46 -9.04
C VAL A 131 -0.29 29.19 -10.06
N GLY A 132 -1.12 28.46 -10.82
CA GLY A 132 -1.93 28.98 -11.90
C GLY A 132 -1.20 29.12 -13.24
N GLN A 133 0.11 28.90 -13.29
CA GLN A 133 0.88 28.91 -14.53
C GLN A 133 0.45 27.73 -15.42
N ARG A 134 0.23 28.03 -16.71
CA ARG A 134 -0.05 26.99 -17.72
C ARG A 134 1.27 26.47 -18.26
N LEU A 135 1.49 25.18 -18.14
CA LEU A 135 2.65 24.49 -18.70
C LEU A 135 2.22 23.63 -19.90
N THR A 136 2.94 23.77 -20.98
CA THR A 136 2.88 22.83 -22.10
C THR A 136 3.68 21.59 -21.74
N ILE A 137 3.02 20.44 -21.67
CA ILE A 137 3.66 19.15 -21.38
C ILE A 137 3.94 18.47 -22.72
N PRO A 138 5.21 18.28 -23.11
CA PRO A 138 5.55 17.56 -24.33
C PRO A 138 5.30 16.07 -24.12
N LEU A 139 4.39 15.51 -24.88
CA LEU A 139 4.13 14.07 -24.89
C LEU A 139 4.92 13.47 -26.06
N ALA A 140 5.87 12.59 -25.76
CA ALA A 140 6.62 11.90 -26.81
C ALA A 140 5.67 10.98 -27.62
N PRO A 141 5.90 10.80 -28.93
CA PRO A 141 5.22 9.76 -29.69
C PRO A 141 5.43 8.42 -29.02
N ALA A 142 4.35 7.72 -28.67
CA ALA A 142 4.44 6.48 -27.93
C ALA A 142 4.49 5.29 -28.89
N LEU A 143 5.37 4.34 -28.60
CA LEU A 143 5.35 3.01 -29.18
C LEU A 143 4.13 2.25 -28.64
N ALA A 144 3.53 1.35 -29.42
CA ALA A 144 2.39 0.58 -28.98
C ALA A 144 2.85 -0.66 -28.19
N GLY A 145 2.36 -0.78 -26.97
CA GLY A 145 2.56 -1.97 -26.16
C GLY A 145 1.68 -3.15 -26.58
N PRO A 146 1.98 -4.39 -26.10
CA PRO A 146 1.19 -5.57 -26.41
C PRO A 146 -0.17 -5.58 -25.69
N ALA A 147 -1.21 -6.10 -26.36
CA ALA A 147 -2.55 -6.25 -25.81
C ALA A 147 -2.73 -7.59 -25.05
N VAL A 148 -1.73 -8.00 -24.28
CA VAL A 148 -1.74 -9.25 -23.50
C VAL A 148 -1.94 -8.94 -22.03
N LYS A 149 -2.86 -9.62 -21.37
CA LYS A 149 -3.03 -9.57 -19.90
C LYS A 149 -2.00 -10.49 -19.25
N LEU A 150 -1.18 -9.96 -18.35
CA LEU A 150 -0.14 -10.71 -17.64
C LEU A 150 -0.68 -11.39 -16.38
N VAL A 151 -1.52 -10.68 -15.62
CA VAL A 151 -2.15 -11.16 -14.39
C VAL A 151 -3.58 -10.61 -14.29
N PRO A 152 -4.49 -11.21 -13.51
CA PRO A 152 -5.73 -10.55 -13.09
C PRO A 152 -5.43 -9.37 -12.14
N ASP A 153 -6.36 -8.42 -12.03
CA ASP A 153 -6.22 -7.26 -11.13
C ASP A 153 -6.05 -7.70 -9.67
N SER A 154 -6.79 -8.73 -9.26
CA SER A 154 -6.73 -9.33 -7.93
C SER A 154 -5.37 -9.96 -7.59
N GLU A 155 -4.55 -10.26 -8.59
CA GLU A 155 -3.22 -10.80 -8.37
C GLU A 155 -2.18 -9.71 -8.11
N LEU A 156 -2.38 -8.49 -8.67
CA LEU A 156 -1.52 -7.36 -8.36
C LEU A 156 -1.76 -6.82 -6.94
N VAL A 157 -3.00 -6.87 -6.47
CA VAL A 157 -3.41 -6.34 -5.17
C VAL A 157 -3.19 -7.39 -4.08
N TYR A 158 -2.68 -6.99 -2.90
CA TYR A 158 -2.57 -7.87 -1.73
C TYR A 158 -3.96 -8.10 -1.11
N GLY A 159 -4.80 -8.83 -1.84
CA GLY A 159 -6.21 -9.08 -1.55
C GLY A 159 -6.52 -10.56 -1.30
N PRO A 160 -7.78 -10.99 -1.47
CA PRO A 160 -8.27 -12.32 -1.09
C PRO A 160 -7.50 -13.49 -1.71
N ALA A 161 -6.86 -13.29 -2.86
CA ALA A 161 -6.01 -14.30 -3.50
C ALA A 161 -4.80 -14.72 -2.64
N TYR A 162 -4.50 -13.97 -1.57
CA TYR A 162 -3.31 -14.18 -0.72
C TYR A 162 -3.61 -14.63 0.71
N VAL A 163 -4.87 -14.75 1.11
CA VAL A 163 -5.27 -15.15 2.49
C VAL A 163 -4.58 -16.44 2.95
N HIS A 164 -4.34 -17.38 2.04
CA HIS A 164 -3.71 -18.66 2.35
C HIS A 164 -2.31 -18.82 1.73
N PHE A 165 -1.69 -17.74 1.25
CA PHE A 165 -0.36 -17.82 0.68
C PHE A 165 0.73 -17.81 1.75
N ASP A 166 1.35 -18.96 1.99
CA ASP A 166 2.51 -19.11 2.89
C ASP A 166 3.78 -18.58 2.20
N LEU A 167 3.99 -17.25 2.27
CA LEU A 167 5.14 -16.59 1.67
C LEU A 167 6.46 -17.10 2.25
N ALA A 168 6.59 -17.19 3.58
CA ALA A 168 7.83 -17.59 4.23
C ALA A 168 8.19 -19.04 3.89
N GLY A 169 7.22 -19.95 3.94
CA GLY A 169 7.41 -21.34 3.54
C GLY A 169 7.71 -21.47 2.04
N PHE A 170 7.11 -20.64 1.19
CA PHE A 170 7.45 -20.63 -0.25
C PHE A 170 8.90 -20.23 -0.47
N VAL A 171 9.37 -19.09 0.07
CA VAL A 171 10.75 -18.61 -0.06
C VAL A 171 11.74 -19.66 0.48
N ALA A 172 11.46 -20.26 1.62
CA ALA A 172 12.30 -21.29 2.20
C ALA A 172 12.39 -22.56 1.30
N ARG A 173 11.31 -22.96 0.65
CA ARG A 173 11.30 -24.12 -0.27
C ARG A 173 12.06 -23.85 -1.56
N GLN A 174 12.05 -22.60 -2.06
CA GLN A 174 12.82 -22.24 -3.26
C GLN A 174 14.33 -22.27 -3.01
N GLY A 175 14.78 -21.89 -1.82
CA GLY A 175 16.18 -22.01 -1.38
C GLY A 175 17.16 -21.07 -2.08
N GLY A 176 16.67 -20.05 -2.80
CA GLY A 176 17.53 -19.04 -3.41
C GLY A 176 18.12 -18.06 -2.40
N TYR A 177 18.86 -17.07 -2.88
CA TYR A 177 19.54 -16.06 -2.07
C TYR A 177 18.61 -15.33 -1.09
N LEU A 178 17.37 -15.06 -1.52
CA LEU A 178 16.34 -14.42 -0.70
C LEU A 178 16.07 -15.17 0.62
N ALA A 179 16.17 -16.51 0.63
CA ALA A 179 15.89 -17.33 1.80
C ALA A 179 16.90 -17.08 2.94
N SER A 180 18.13 -16.69 2.61
CA SER A 180 19.20 -16.41 3.57
C SER A 180 19.46 -14.91 3.76
N TYR A 181 18.81 -14.04 2.98
CA TYR A 181 19.04 -12.60 3.00
C TYR A 181 18.50 -11.96 4.29
N ILE A 182 19.28 -11.03 4.86
CA ILE A 182 18.90 -10.27 6.06
C ILE A 182 19.34 -8.82 5.87
N GLU A 183 18.41 -7.89 6.12
CA GLU A 183 18.64 -6.44 6.03
C GLU A 183 18.12 -5.71 7.28
N GLY A 184 18.76 -4.58 7.62
CA GLY A 184 18.25 -3.64 8.62
C GLY A 184 17.18 -2.75 7.97
N VAL A 185 15.94 -2.88 8.40
CA VAL A 185 14.81 -2.08 7.93
C VAL A 185 14.24 -1.31 9.11
N GLU A 186 14.31 0.02 9.05
CA GLU A 186 13.95 0.88 10.19
C GLU A 186 14.79 0.45 11.42
N GLU A 187 14.17 0.13 12.55
CA GLU A 187 14.86 -0.32 13.77
C GLU A 187 14.93 -1.87 13.91
N ARG A 188 14.53 -2.62 12.87
CA ARG A 188 14.42 -4.08 12.90
C ARG A 188 15.38 -4.74 11.91
N ARG A 189 15.79 -5.96 12.23
CA ARG A 189 16.46 -6.85 11.26
C ARG A 189 15.43 -7.80 10.70
N LEU A 190 15.20 -7.71 9.40
CA LEU A 190 14.21 -8.53 8.70
C LEU A 190 14.91 -9.50 7.75
N CYS A 191 14.38 -10.72 7.64
CA CYS A 191 14.78 -11.65 6.60
C CYS A 191 14.10 -11.32 5.26
N GLY A 192 14.59 -11.89 4.15
CA GLY A 192 14.07 -11.58 2.81
C GLY A 192 12.56 -11.77 2.69
N ALA A 193 12.01 -12.84 3.23
CA ALA A 193 10.55 -13.08 3.23
C ALA A 193 9.78 -12.03 4.04
N GLU A 194 10.30 -11.62 5.21
CA GLU A 194 9.67 -10.57 6.03
C GLU A 194 9.69 -9.20 5.33
N ILE A 195 10.76 -8.90 4.56
CA ILE A 195 10.86 -7.67 3.77
C ILE A 195 9.80 -7.67 2.67
N VAL A 196 9.67 -8.77 1.91
CA VAL A 196 8.62 -8.91 0.88
C VAL A 196 7.23 -8.77 1.50
N GLN A 197 6.97 -9.42 2.64
CA GLN A 197 5.70 -9.34 3.36
C GLN A 197 5.39 -7.90 3.82
N THR A 198 6.38 -7.21 4.38
CA THR A 198 6.23 -5.83 4.85
C THR A 198 5.85 -4.89 3.71
N VAL A 199 6.52 -5.00 2.56
CA VAL A 199 6.22 -4.17 1.39
C VAL A 199 4.89 -4.56 0.76
N ALA A 200 4.60 -5.86 0.59
CA ALA A 200 3.33 -6.35 0.06
C ALA A 200 2.15 -5.78 0.86
N ARG A 201 2.22 -5.83 2.18
CA ARG A 201 1.20 -5.32 3.09
C ARG A 201 1.06 -3.79 3.03
N ARG A 202 2.16 -3.06 3.22
CA ARG A 202 2.17 -1.60 3.27
C ARG A 202 1.67 -0.97 1.97
N PHE A 203 2.11 -1.47 0.83
CA PHE A 203 1.73 -0.95 -0.48
C PHE A 203 0.47 -1.62 -1.04
N SER A 204 -0.02 -2.65 -0.39
CA SER A 204 -1.09 -3.53 -0.86
C SER A 204 -0.82 -4.10 -2.26
N VAL A 205 0.38 -4.66 -2.45
CA VAL A 205 0.83 -5.29 -3.69
C VAL A 205 1.04 -6.78 -3.50
N GLY A 206 0.56 -7.58 -4.44
CA GLY A 206 0.63 -9.04 -4.40
C GLY A 206 2.06 -9.57 -4.25
N PRO A 207 2.36 -10.37 -3.20
CA PRO A 207 3.70 -10.90 -2.97
C PRO A 207 4.18 -11.84 -4.07
N ARG A 208 3.31 -12.60 -4.76
CA ARG A 208 3.72 -13.42 -5.91
C ARG A 208 4.22 -12.55 -7.07
N VAL A 209 3.61 -11.38 -7.29
CA VAL A 209 4.09 -10.42 -8.30
C VAL A 209 5.46 -9.87 -7.92
N LEU A 210 5.65 -9.45 -6.65
CA LEU A 210 6.95 -8.96 -6.16
C LEU A 210 8.05 -10.02 -6.28
N LEU A 211 7.76 -11.27 -5.91
CA LEU A 211 8.69 -12.39 -6.04
C LEU A 211 9.00 -12.70 -7.52
N THR A 212 8.00 -12.65 -8.40
CA THR A 212 8.21 -12.86 -9.84
C THR A 212 9.14 -11.81 -10.43
N LEU A 213 8.96 -10.53 -10.06
CA LEU A 213 9.81 -9.45 -10.53
C LEU A 213 11.24 -9.57 -9.99
N LEU A 214 11.40 -9.95 -8.71
CA LEU A 214 12.70 -10.18 -8.10
C LEU A 214 13.45 -11.37 -8.76
N GLU A 215 12.72 -12.43 -9.07
CA GLU A 215 13.27 -13.56 -9.80
C GLU A 215 13.66 -13.19 -11.23
N LEU A 216 12.77 -12.47 -11.93
CA LEU A 216 12.99 -12.05 -13.33
C LEU A 216 14.22 -11.15 -13.47
N GLN A 217 14.42 -10.23 -12.52
CA GLN A 217 15.51 -9.24 -12.57
C GLN A 217 16.83 -9.78 -12.01
N ALA A 218 16.81 -10.66 -11.01
CA ALA A 218 17.98 -11.01 -10.25
C ALA A 218 18.12 -12.51 -9.92
N GLY A 219 17.12 -13.34 -10.16
CA GLY A 219 17.13 -14.76 -9.82
C GLY A 219 17.09 -15.05 -8.31
N TRP A 220 16.89 -14.07 -7.44
CA TRP A 220 17.06 -14.20 -5.99
C TRP A 220 16.14 -15.22 -5.32
N VAL A 221 15.03 -15.56 -5.96
CA VAL A 221 14.05 -16.50 -5.39
C VAL A 221 14.55 -17.94 -5.50
N THR A 222 15.17 -18.31 -6.64
CA THR A 222 15.59 -19.69 -6.89
C THR A 222 17.11 -19.89 -6.93
N GLU A 223 17.90 -18.85 -7.24
CA GLU A 223 19.37 -18.95 -7.31
C GLU A 223 19.99 -18.61 -5.94
N PRO A 224 20.72 -19.56 -5.32
CA PRO A 224 21.38 -19.30 -4.04
C PRO A 224 22.61 -18.38 -4.18
N ASP A 225 23.21 -18.29 -5.37
CA ASP A 225 24.37 -17.48 -5.69
C ASP A 225 24.09 -16.63 -6.94
N PRO A 226 23.27 -15.56 -6.81
CA PRO A 226 22.83 -14.74 -7.93
C PRO A 226 23.98 -13.84 -8.45
N PRO A 227 23.84 -13.24 -9.65
CA PRO A 227 24.84 -12.35 -10.22
C PRO A 227 25.23 -11.21 -9.26
N GLU A 228 26.55 -10.96 -9.11
CA GLU A 228 27.10 -9.99 -8.14
C GLU A 228 26.57 -8.57 -8.35
N ASP A 229 26.32 -8.16 -9.60
CA ASP A 229 25.78 -6.86 -9.97
C ASP A 229 24.33 -6.65 -9.51
N THR A 230 23.59 -7.73 -9.20
CA THR A 230 22.21 -7.65 -8.68
C THR A 230 22.15 -7.48 -7.16
N LEU A 231 23.25 -7.74 -6.42
CA LEU A 231 23.25 -7.75 -4.96
C LEU A 231 22.89 -6.39 -4.33
N THR A 232 23.19 -5.31 -5.01
CA THR A 232 22.90 -3.95 -4.52
C THR A 232 21.54 -3.43 -4.98
N TYR A 233 21.13 -3.76 -6.22
CA TYR A 233 19.94 -3.25 -6.88
C TYR A 233 19.14 -4.39 -7.55
N PRO A 234 18.57 -5.31 -6.74
CA PRO A 234 18.00 -6.55 -7.27
C PRO A 234 16.74 -6.35 -8.15
N LEU A 235 16.17 -5.17 -8.18
CA LEU A 235 15.02 -4.82 -9.03
C LEU A 235 15.35 -3.72 -10.06
N GLY A 236 16.63 -3.54 -10.38
CA GLY A 236 17.09 -2.75 -11.51
C GLY A 236 17.10 -1.22 -11.32
N LYS A 237 16.63 -0.68 -10.19
CA LYS A 237 16.64 0.77 -9.94
C LYS A 237 17.97 1.22 -9.36
N VAL A 238 18.90 1.64 -10.21
CA VAL A 238 20.26 2.05 -9.84
C VAL A 238 20.26 3.51 -9.37
N GLU A 239 19.96 3.71 -8.10
CA GLU A 239 20.02 5.00 -7.40
C GLU A 239 20.59 4.83 -6.00
N PHE A 240 21.47 5.73 -5.54
CA PHE A 240 22.11 5.62 -4.23
C PHE A 240 21.12 5.42 -3.07
N ARG A 241 19.98 6.10 -3.10
CA ARG A 241 18.93 6.02 -2.06
C ARG A 241 18.04 4.79 -2.18
N ARG A 242 18.23 3.95 -3.21
CA ARG A 242 17.44 2.74 -3.50
C ARG A 242 18.24 1.45 -3.29
N ARG A 243 19.31 1.50 -2.50
CA ARG A 243 20.15 0.32 -2.19
C ARG A 243 19.42 -0.62 -1.25
N GLY A 244 19.62 -1.94 -1.47
CA GLY A 244 19.07 -3.00 -0.63
C GLY A 244 17.67 -3.42 -1.06
N LEU A 245 17.26 -4.58 -0.57
CA LEU A 245 16.01 -5.23 -1.00
C LEU A 245 14.78 -4.40 -0.61
N TYR A 246 14.78 -3.84 0.61
CA TYR A 246 13.62 -3.09 1.10
C TYR A 246 13.34 -1.85 0.26
N GLU A 247 14.35 -1.04 -0.02
CA GLU A 247 14.19 0.19 -0.82
C GLU A 247 13.88 -0.12 -2.30
N GLN A 248 14.43 -1.21 -2.83
CA GLN A 248 14.11 -1.68 -4.18
C GLN A 248 12.65 -2.12 -4.28
N LEU A 249 12.17 -2.93 -3.33
CA LEU A 249 10.77 -3.39 -3.31
C LEU A 249 9.79 -2.25 -3.07
N ARG A 250 10.10 -1.30 -2.17
CA ARG A 250 9.26 -0.11 -1.95
C ARG A 250 9.06 0.70 -3.23
N TRP A 251 10.16 0.94 -3.94
CA TRP A 251 10.10 1.66 -5.20
C TRP A 251 9.32 0.87 -6.26
N THR A 252 9.58 -0.43 -6.39
CA THR A 252 8.85 -1.31 -7.31
C THR A 252 7.35 -1.31 -7.02
N ALA A 253 6.96 -1.45 -5.77
CA ALA A 253 5.55 -1.42 -5.36
C ALA A 253 4.88 -0.06 -5.67
N ALA A 254 5.62 1.05 -5.52
CA ALA A 254 5.13 2.37 -5.90
C ALA A 254 4.89 2.49 -7.43
N GLU A 255 5.79 1.98 -8.26
CA GLU A 255 5.63 1.97 -9.73
C GLU A 255 4.48 1.05 -10.17
N LEU A 256 4.33 -0.13 -9.53
CA LEU A 256 3.21 -1.04 -9.77
C LEU A 256 1.86 -0.36 -9.45
N ASN A 257 1.75 0.27 -8.29
CA ASN A 257 0.56 1.00 -7.87
C ASN A 257 0.28 2.19 -8.79
N ALA A 258 1.31 2.95 -9.17
CA ALA A 258 1.15 4.07 -10.09
C ALA A 258 0.54 3.63 -11.43
N GLY A 259 1.01 2.52 -12.01
CA GLY A 259 0.42 1.96 -13.23
C GLY A 259 -0.99 1.44 -13.02
N TYR A 260 -1.23 0.72 -11.92
CA TYR A 260 -2.54 0.15 -11.59
C TYR A 260 -3.61 1.22 -11.38
N TYR A 261 -3.40 2.15 -10.44
CA TYR A 261 -4.41 3.16 -10.08
C TYR A 261 -4.58 4.22 -11.15
N HIS A 262 -3.52 4.57 -11.89
CA HIS A 262 -3.66 5.45 -13.05
C HIS A 262 -4.54 4.80 -14.14
N TRP A 263 -4.30 3.51 -14.45
CA TRP A 263 -5.14 2.77 -15.39
C TRP A 263 -6.60 2.70 -14.94
N ARG A 264 -6.83 2.43 -13.66
CA ARG A 264 -8.18 2.37 -13.06
C ARG A 264 -8.92 3.71 -13.18
N ARG A 265 -8.21 4.80 -13.01
CA ARG A 265 -8.77 6.16 -13.03
C ARG A 265 -8.98 6.69 -14.45
N GLU A 266 -7.97 6.61 -15.29
CA GLU A 266 -7.94 7.27 -16.61
C GLU A 266 -8.32 6.36 -17.78
N GLY A 267 -8.24 5.04 -17.61
CA GLY A 267 -8.51 4.06 -18.65
C GLY A 267 -7.48 4.00 -19.78
N SER A 268 -6.41 4.76 -19.64
CA SER A 268 -5.26 4.77 -20.54
C SER A 268 -4.01 5.08 -19.74
N ALA A 269 -2.88 4.57 -20.14
CA ALA A 269 -1.60 4.86 -19.53
C ALA A 269 -0.47 4.77 -20.53
N SER A 270 0.64 5.40 -20.22
CA SER A 270 1.90 5.29 -20.93
C SER A 270 3.03 5.21 -19.91
N ALA A 271 4.20 4.80 -20.36
CA ALA A 271 5.40 4.81 -19.53
C ALA A 271 6.60 5.26 -20.36
N ARG A 272 7.58 5.85 -19.68
CA ARG A 272 8.88 6.17 -20.26
C ARG A 272 9.86 5.05 -19.97
N LEU A 273 10.56 4.64 -21.01
CA LEU A 273 11.65 3.66 -20.97
C LEU A 273 12.98 4.34 -20.59
N THR A 274 13.97 3.55 -20.20
CA THR A 274 15.30 4.07 -19.81
C THR A 274 16.06 4.74 -20.93
N ASP A 275 15.78 4.39 -22.19
CA ASP A 275 16.34 5.04 -23.40
C ASP A 275 15.61 6.33 -23.79
N GLY A 276 14.61 6.75 -23.00
CA GLY A 276 13.82 7.97 -23.20
C GLY A 276 12.63 7.82 -24.14
N GLN A 277 12.44 6.67 -24.77
CA GLN A 277 11.25 6.39 -25.57
C GLN A 277 10.01 6.25 -24.67
N CYS A 278 8.82 6.50 -25.20
CA CYS A 278 7.56 6.30 -24.50
C CYS A 278 6.79 5.14 -25.12
N VAL A 279 6.13 4.34 -24.27
CA VAL A 279 5.24 3.27 -24.68
C VAL A 279 3.82 3.59 -24.21
N ALA A 280 2.84 3.53 -25.11
CA ALA A 280 1.42 3.57 -24.78
C ALA A 280 0.92 2.14 -24.52
N PHE A 281 0.25 1.94 -23.41
CA PHE A 281 -0.32 0.62 -23.07
C PHE A 281 -1.55 0.33 -23.93
N ALA A 282 -1.68 -0.91 -24.38
CA ALA A 282 -2.77 -1.30 -25.25
C ALA A 282 -4.14 -1.20 -24.53
N PRO A 283 -5.21 -0.72 -25.18
CA PRO A 283 -6.53 -0.56 -24.55
C PRO A 283 -7.15 -1.85 -24.01
N GLY A 284 -6.69 -3.00 -24.47
CA GLY A 284 -7.23 -4.32 -24.09
C GLY A 284 -6.60 -4.95 -22.84
N ILE A 285 -5.62 -4.30 -22.21
CA ILE A 285 -5.03 -4.81 -20.97
C ILE A 285 -5.89 -4.41 -19.76
N ASN A 286 -5.61 -5.02 -18.61
CA ASN A 286 -6.21 -4.68 -17.31
C ASN A 286 -5.23 -3.89 -16.44
N ALA A 287 -5.72 -3.38 -15.30
CA ALA A 287 -4.93 -2.55 -14.39
C ALA A 287 -3.71 -3.29 -13.81
N GLY A 288 -3.86 -4.57 -13.46
CA GLY A 288 -2.74 -5.39 -12.97
C GLY A 288 -1.60 -5.48 -13.99
N THR A 289 -1.94 -5.68 -15.26
CA THR A 289 -0.96 -5.66 -16.36
C THR A 289 -0.35 -4.29 -16.56
N ALA A 290 -1.14 -3.21 -16.46
CA ALA A 290 -0.63 -1.85 -16.58
C ALA A 290 0.41 -1.51 -15.49
N GLY A 291 0.17 -1.98 -14.25
CA GLY A 291 1.14 -1.86 -13.16
C GLY A 291 2.48 -2.53 -13.49
N ILE A 292 2.43 -3.78 -13.94
CA ILE A 292 3.65 -4.53 -14.33
C ILE A 292 4.37 -3.87 -15.49
N GLN A 293 3.65 -3.48 -16.55
CA GLN A 293 4.24 -2.79 -17.71
C GLN A 293 4.89 -1.46 -17.33
N LYS A 294 4.29 -0.70 -16.41
CA LYS A 294 4.84 0.56 -15.89
C LYS A 294 6.16 0.34 -15.17
N TYR A 295 6.20 -0.61 -14.22
CA TYR A 295 7.43 -0.93 -13.52
C TYR A 295 8.54 -1.39 -14.49
N LEU A 296 8.24 -2.35 -15.37
CA LEU A 296 9.24 -2.86 -16.31
C LEU A 296 9.77 -1.76 -17.24
N ALA A 297 8.93 -0.83 -17.68
CA ALA A 297 9.38 0.31 -18.48
C ALA A 297 10.37 1.22 -17.75
N SER A 298 10.24 1.35 -16.42
CA SER A 298 11.10 2.21 -15.62
C SER A 298 12.53 1.67 -15.40
N VAL A 299 12.78 0.41 -15.76
CA VAL A 299 14.07 -0.28 -15.59
C VAL A 299 14.67 -0.84 -16.88
N SER A 300 13.99 -0.74 -18.03
CA SER A 300 14.42 -1.32 -19.30
C SER A 300 14.32 -0.35 -20.47
N ASP A 301 15.11 -0.57 -21.51
CA ASP A 301 14.94 0.06 -22.82
C ASP A 301 13.82 -0.64 -23.63
N TRP A 302 13.56 -0.16 -24.85
CA TRP A 302 12.50 -0.70 -25.69
C TRP A 302 12.66 -2.19 -26.02
N GLN A 303 13.86 -2.63 -26.36
CA GLN A 303 14.10 -4.01 -26.77
C GLN A 303 13.95 -4.98 -25.58
N GLU A 304 14.53 -4.60 -24.45
CA GLU A 304 14.42 -5.36 -23.21
C GLU A 304 12.98 -5.38 -22.70
N TRP A 305 12.31 -4.22 -22.69
CA TRP A 305 10.91 -4.14 -22.25
C TRP A 305 9.98 -5.05 -23.06
N GLN A 306 10.15 -5.10 -24.40
CA GLN A 306 9.35 -5.99 -25.26
C GLN A 306 9.56 -7.46 -24.89
N HIS A 307 10.79 -7.87 -24.55
CA HIS A 307 11.08 -9.21 -24.08
C HIS A 307 10.43 -9.47 -22.72
N LEU A 308 10.59 -8.56 -21.76
CA LEU A 308 10.08 -8.70 -20.39
C LEU A 308 8.55 -8.77 -20.31
N VAL A 309 7.82 -8.02 -21.14
CA VAL A 309 6.34 -8.09 -21.22
C VAL A 309 5.85 -9.16 -22.18
N GLY A 310 6.75 -9.79 -22.92
CA GLY A 310 6.47 -10.88 -23.84
C GLY A 310 6.24 -12.22 -23.13
N PRO A 311 5.94 -13.28 -23.91
CA PRO A 311 5.62 -14.60 -23.35
C PRO A 311 6.76 -15.26 -22.58
N GLU A 312 8.02 -14.92 -22.89
CA GLU A 312 9.22 -15.50 -22.24
C GLU A 312 9.72 -14.68 -21.04
N GLY A 313 9.14 -13.52 -20.78
CA GLY A 313 9.51 -12.62 -19.68
C GLY A 313 8.72 -12.90 -18.39
N PHE A 314 7.98 -11.89 -17.94
CA PHE A 314 7.21 -11.96 -16.70
C PHE A 314 6.25 -13.17 -16.66
N ALA A 315 5.50 -13.41 -17.74
CA ALA A 315 4.51 -14.48 -17.78
C ALA A 315 5.15 -15.85 -17.56
N ALA A 316 6.23 -16.18 -18.25
CA ALA A 316 6.94 -17.45 -18.10
C ALA A 316 7.57 -17.59 -16.69
N THR A 317 8.13 -16.51 -16.15
CA THR A 317 8.71 -16.50 -14.79
C THR A 317 7.64 -16.72 -13.74
N TYR A 318 6.48 -16.04 -13.86
CA TYR A 318 5.36 -16.25 -12.96
C TYR A 318 4.84 -17.71 -13.04
N GLU A 319 4.62 -18.22 -14.25
CA GLU A 319 4.10 -19.59 -14.45
C GLU A 319 5.07 -20.64 -13.89
N ARG A 320 6.37 -20.46 -14.03
CA ARG A 320 7.39 -21.34 -13.45
C ARG A 320 7.34 -21.38 -11.93
N LEU A 321 7.10 -20.23 -11.27
CA LEU A 321 7.07 -20.14 -9.81
C LEU A 321 5.73 -20.56 -9.21
N PHE A 322 4.63 -20.18 -9.82
CA PHE A 322 3.29 -20.22 -9.22
C PHE A 322 2.22 -20.90 -10.07
N GLY A 323 2.53 -21.25 -11.33
CA GLY A 323 1.54 -21.71 -12.28
C GLY A 323 0.76 -20.55 -12.92
N ASN A 324 -0.41 -20.87 -13.48
CA ASN A 324 -1.22 -19.87 -14.18
C ASN A 324 -1.74 -18.77 -13.25
N PRO A 325 -1.39 -17.47 -13.46
CA PRO A 325 -1.84 -16.37 -12.60
C PRO A 325 -3.37 -16.23 -12.56
N PHE A 326 -4.06 -16.57 -13.63
CA PHE A 326 -5.53 -16.48 -13.72
C PHE A 326 -6.26 -17.56 -12.91
N ALA A 327 -5.57 -18.59 -12.43
CA ALA A 327 -6.12 -19.56 -11.48
C ALA A 327 -6.37 -18.97 -10.09
N TYR A 328 -5.75 -17.83 -9.77
CA TYR A 328 -5.91 -17.11 -8.50
C TYR A 328 -6.91 -15.96 -8.58
N THR A 329 -7.65 -15.82 -9.68
CA THR A 329 -8.58 -14.70 -9.89
C THR A 329 -9.67 -14.65 -8.83
N VAL A 330 -9.79 -13.50 -8.18
CA VAL A 330 -10.88 -13.13 -7.26
C VAL A 330 -11.41 -11.77 -7.71
N GLU A 331 -12.28 -11.74 -8.69
CA GLU A 331 -12.79 -10.49 -9.29
C GLU A 331 -14.32 -10.52 -9.40
N PRO A 332 -14.97 -9.34 -9.26
CA PRO A 332 -14.36 -8.05 -8.97
C PRO A 332 -13.88 -7.93 -7.52
N LEU A 333 -12.74 -7.26 -7.28
CA LEU A 333 -12.26 -6.96 -5.93
C LEU A 333 -13.23 -6.05 -5.17
N VAL A 334 -13.83 -5.09 -5.87
CA VAL A 334 -14.79 -4.12 -5.33
C VAL A 334 -16.10 -4.28 -6.09
N SER A 335 -17.16 -4.67 -5.38
CA SER A 335 -18.49 -4.78 -5.97
C SER A 335 -19.11 -3.40 -6.23
N SER A 336 -20.00 -3.31 -7.20
CA SER A 336 -20.67 -2.03 -7.56
C SER A 336 -21.63 -1.52 -6.50
N ASP A 337 -22.04 -2.36 -5.57
CA ASP A 337 -22.95 -2.06 -4.45
C ASP A 337 -22.21 -1.93 -3.10
N LEU A 338 -20.86 -1.86 -3.14
CA LEU A 338 -20.07 -1.68 -1.94
C LEU A 338 -20.48 -0.43 -1.18
N THR A 339 -20.66 -0.59 0.11
CA THR A 339 -20.90 0.52 1.05
C THR A 339 -19.88 0.53 2.15
N GLN A 340 -19.48 1.73 2.60
CA GLN A 340 -18.61 1.89 3.74
C GLN A 340 -19.36 1.56 5.03
N PRO A 341 -18.74 0.87 6.02
CA PRO A 341 -19.30 0.76 7.36
C PRO A 341 -19.41 2.16 8.01
N GLU A 342 -20.30 2.30 8.99
CA GLU A 342 -20.40 3.55 9.74
C GLU A 342 -19.07 3.86 10.42
N MET A 343 -18.47 5.00 10.09
CA MET A 343 -17.22 5.47 10.65
C MET A 343 -17.39 6.83 11.32
N ARG A 344 -16.69 7.04 12.44
CA ARG A 344 -16.65 8.30 13.16
C ARG A 344 -15.32 9.01 12.98
N LEU A 345 -15.33 10.33 13.25
CA LEU A 345 -14.10 11.09 13.39
C LEU A 345 -13.21 10.41 14.45
N PRO A 346 -11.92 10.14 14.14
CA PRO A 346 -11.06 9.28 14.96
C PRO A 346 -10.43 10.00 16.17
N TRP A 347 -11.23 10.82 16.89
CA TRP A 347 -10.85 11.48 18.15
C TRP A 347 -12.04 11.63 19.10
N PRO A 348 -11.81 11.88 20.41
CA PRO A 348 -12.86 11.95 21.42
C PRO A 348 -13.93 13.01 21.16
N ALA A 349 -15.12 12.78 21.69
CA ALA A 349 -16.23 13.73 21.60
C ALA A 349 -15.89 15.05 22.31
N GLY A 350 -16.12 16.17 21.63
CA GLY A 350 -15.85 17.52 22.11
C GLY A 350 -14.49 18.08 21.68
N ASP A 351 -13.57 17.23 21.25
CA ASP A 351 -12.27 17.67 20.77
C ASP A 351 -12.36 18.20 19.35
N THR A 352 -11.54 19.20 19.03
CA THR A 352 -11.44 19.80 17.69
C THR A 352 -10.10 19.45 17.06
N TRP A 353 -10.15 18.74 15.93
CA TRP A 353 -8.96 18.51 15.10
C TRP A 353 -9.12 19.19 13.74
N TYR A 354 -8.03 19.38 13.03
CA TYR A 354 -7.98 20.18 11.82
C TYR A 354 -7.62 19.32 10.61
N LEU A 355 -8.39 19.44 9.53
CA LEU A 355 -8.13 18.79 8.25
C LEU A 355 -6.92 19.46 7.61
N THR A 356 -5.75 18.84 7.67
CA THR A 356 -4.51 19.38 7.10
C THR A 356 -4.16 18.74 5.76
N GLY A 357 -4.61 17.51 5.51
CA GLY A 357 -4.51 16.85 4.20
C GLY A 357 -5.87 16.35 3.72
N GLY A 358 -6.33 16.85 2.57
CA GLY A 358 -7.44 16.29 1.80
C GLY A 358 -7.06 14.93 1.18
N PRO A 359 -7.84 14.37 0.26
CA PRO A 359 -7.54 13.09 -0.37
C PRO A 359 -6.13 13.03 -0.97
N HIS A 360 -5.35 12.05 -0.54
CA HIS A 360 -3.98 11.79 -0.99
C HIS A 360 -3.65 10.29 -0.88
N GLU A 361 -2.44 9.90 -1.22
CA GLU A 361 -2.03 8.50 -1.29
C GLU A 361 -2.25 7.75 0.02
N GLY A 362 -2.89 6.58 -0.06
CA GLY A 362 -3.16 5.72 1.10
C GLY A 362 -1.90 5.17 1.75
N TRP A 363 -0.88 4.84 0.94
CA TRP A 363 0.45 4.46 1.39
C TRP A 363 1.49 4.71 0.30
N GLY A 364 2.34 5.67 0.51
CA GLY A 364 3.43 5.97 -0.40
C GLY A 364 2.97 6.41 -1.80
N ARG A 365 3.92 6.87 -2.59
CA ARG A 365 3.67 7.39 -3.92
C ARG A 365 3.07 6.32 -4.85
N GLY A 366 2.08 6.71 -5.66
CA GLY A 366 1.48 5.86 -6.68
C GLY A 366 0.24 5.10 -6.22
N SER A 367 -0.02 4.96 -4.92
CA SER A 367 -1.28 4.39 -4.44
C SER A 367 -2.46 5.34 -4.70
N ALA A 368 -3.69 4.82 -4.59
CA ALA A 368 -4.88 5.66 -4.71
C ALA A 368 -4.92 6.76 -3.66
N TRP A 369 -5.60 7.88 -3.95
CA TRP A 369 -5.88 8.94 -2.97
C TRP A 369 -6.95 8.49 -1.99
N ALA A 370 -6.56 7.58 -1.10
CA ALA A 370 -7.42 6.87 -0.16
C ALA A 370 -7.40 7.42 1.26
N ALA A 371 -6.50 8.37 1.54
CA ALA A 371 -6.22 8.88 2.87
C ALA A 371 -6.67 10.33 3.09
N LEU A 372 -6.77 10.67 4.37
CA LEU A 372 -6.99 12.02 4.90
C LEU A 372 -6.04 12.24 6.08
N ASP A 373 -5.55 13.49 6.26
CA ASP A 373 -4.71 13.88 7.39
C ASP A 373 -5.41 14.86 8.33
N PHE A 374 -5.20 14.62 9.63
CA PHE A 374 -5.76 15.45 10.69
C PHE A 374 -4.71 15.80 11.73
N VAL A 375 -4.61 17.07 12.10
CA VAL A 375 -3.74 17.55 13.17
C VAL A 375 -4.57 17.76 14.44
N PRO A 376 -4.14 17.21 15.60
CA PRO A 376 -4.83 17.41 16.87
C PRO A 376 -4.76 18.86 17.38
N GLY A 377 -5.73 19.26 18.20
CA GLY A 377 -5.89 20.63 18.67
C GLY A 377 -4.78 21.13 19.58
N ASP A 378 -4.04 20.23 20.22
CA ASP A 378 -2.90 20.57 21.10
C ASP A 378 -1.57 20.81 20.36
N MET A 379 -1.54 20.64 19.03
CA MET A 379 -0.32 20.74 18.23
C MET A 379 -0.14 22.10 17.57
N THR A 380 1.08 22.60 17.63
CA THR A 380 1.51 23.86 17.00
C THR A 380 2.60 23.68 15.94
N GLY A 381 2.88 22.43 15.55
CA GLY A 381 3.88 22.02 14.57
C GLY A 381 5.03 21.19 15.17
N GLY A 382 5.83 20.59 14.28
CA GLY A 382 6.95 19.72 14.64
C GLY A 382 6.54 18.30 15.03
N CYS A 383 7.55 17.45 15.29
CA CYS A 383 7.38 16.02 15.57
C CYS A 383 7.40 15.71 17.08
N LEU A 384 6.55 16.34 17.84
CA LEU A 384 6.34 16.01 19.25
C LEU A 384 5.06 15.14 19.36
N PRO A 385 5.06 14.05 20.16
CA PRO A 385 3.85 13.27 20.40
C PRO A 385 2.76 14.16 21.00
N SER A 386 1.55 14.10 20.44
CA SER A 386 0.37 14.75 21.01
C SER A 386 -0.06 14.06 22.30
N ARG A 387 -0.76 14.78 23.18
CA ARG A 387 -1.43 14.21 24.36
C ARG A 387 -2.87 13.80 24.06
N GLU A 388 -3.42 14.25 22.95
CA GLU A 388 -4.75 13.89 22.52
C GLU A 388 -4.79 12.43 22.03
N TRP A 389 -5.98 11.84 22.04
CA TRP A 389 -6.15 10.45 21.71
C TRP A 389 -6.66 10.24 20.28
N VAL A 390 -6.01 9.38 19.53
CA VAL A 390 -6.62 8.74 18.37
C VAL A 390 -7.63 7.70 18.88
N THR A 391 -8.83 7.69 18.31
CA THR A 391 -9.87 6.69 18.60
C THR A 391 -10.19 5.85 17.38
N ALA A 392 -10.67 4.63 17.60
CA ALA A 392 -11.11 3.75 16.52
C ALA A 392 -12.31 4.36 15.78
N ALA A 393 -12.19 4.61 14.48
CA ALA A 393 -13.26 5.14 13.64
C ALA A 393 -14.44 4.15 13.48
N ALA A 394 -14.18 2.86 13.58
CA ALA A 394 -15.17 1.78 13.63
C ALA A 394 -14.71 0.72 14.62
N SER A 395 -15.65 -0.09 15.14
CA SER A 395 -15.31 -1.28 15.93
C SER A 395 -14.63 -2.33 15.06
N GLY A 396 -13.71 -3.10 15.62
CA GLY A 396 -13.03 -4.18 14.91
C GLY A 396 -11.86 -4.78 15.66
N LEU A 397 -11.24 -5.78 15.04
CA LEU A 397 -10.04 -6.42 15.54
C LEU A 397 -8.81 -5.63 15.10
N VAL A 398 -7.92 -5.28 16.02
CA VAL A 398 -6.61 -4.73 15.70
C VAL A 398 -5.74 -5.86 15.15
N ILE A 399 -5.56 -5.89 13.83
CA ILE A 399 -4.77 -6.92 13.15
C ILE A 399 -3.29 -6.56 13.04
N LEU A 400 -2.97 -5.27 13.18
CA LEU A 400 -1.60 -4.75 13.16
C LEU A 400 -1.43 -3.61 14.14
N SER A 401 -0.28 -3.58 14.83
CA SER A 401 0.15 -2.49 15.70
C SER A 401 1.67 -2.48 15.81
N GLU A 402 2.33 -1.85 14.83
CA GLU A 402 3.80 -1.75 14.80
C GLU A 402 4.26 -0.55 13.96
N SER A 403 5.47 -0.06 14.19
CA SER A 403 6.12 0.98 13.36
C SER A 403 5.22 2.17 13.03
N GLY A 404 4.51 2.70 14.03
CA GLY A 404 3.61 3.86 13.85
C GLY A 404 2.29 3.55 13.15
N GLU A 405 2.01 2.30 12.80
CA GLU A 405 0.79 1.86 12.12
C GLU A 405 -0.12 1.07 13.06
N VAL A 406 -1.42 1.36 13.00
CA VAL A 406 -2.49 0.54 13.56
C VAL A 406 -3.46 0.20 12.43
N ALA A 407 -3.77 -1.08 12.22
CA ALA A 407 -4.79 -1.52 11.29
C ALA A 407 -5.93 -2.21 12.03
N VAL A 408 -7.14 -1.75 11.78
CA VAL A 408 -8.38 -2.29 12.36
C VAL A 408 -9.17 -2.98 11.27
N ASP A 409 -9.56 -4.21 11.55
CA ASP A 409 -10.39 -5.09 10.74
C ASP A 409 -11.81 -5.12 11.31
N PRO A 410 -12.80 -4.45 10.67
CA PRO A 410 -14.16 -4.32 11.21
C PRO A 410 -14.98 -5.60 11.24
N ASP A 411 -14.75 -6.58 10.34
CA ASP A 411 -15.48 -7.85 10.36
C ASP A 411 -14.83 -8.89 11.30
N GLY A 412 -13.60 -8.64 11.73
CA GLY A 412 -12.90 -9.41 12.76
C GLY A 412 -12.48 -10.80 12.31
N ASP A 413 -12.32 -11.04 11.02
CA ASP A 413 -11.86 -12.33 10.49
C ASP A 413 -10.33 -12.52 10.66
N GLY A 414 -9.60 -11.44 10.94
CA GLY A 414 -8.17 -11.41 11.18
C GLY A 414 -7.31 -11.33 9.93
N TYR A 415 -7.91 -11.13 8.76
CA TYR A 415 -7.21 -11.03 7.49
C TYR A 415 -7.26 -9.59 6.95
N GLU A 416 -6.10 -8.99 6.71
CA GLU A 416 -6.02 -7.67 6.06
C GLU A 416 -6.29 -7.72 4.56
N GLN A 417 -6.37 -8.91 3.97
CA GLN A 417 -6.60 -9.15 2.55
C GLN A 417 -8.08 -9.21 2.19
N SER A 418 -8.98 -9.35 3.16
CA SER A 418 -10.42 -9.49 2.95
C SER A 418 -11.19 -8.32 3.55
N SER A 419 -12.35 -8.00 2.93
CA SER A 419 -13.27 -6.99 3.46
C SER A 419 -12.63 -5.63 3.71
N TRP A 420 -13.19 -4.85 4.65
CA TRP A 420 -12.70 -3.53 5.02
C TRP A 420 -11.53 -3.60 5.99
N VAL A 421 -10.50 -2.80 5.75
CA VAL A 421 -9.42 -2.51 6.71
C VAL A 421 -9.23 -1.00 6.82
N ILE A 422 -9.19 -0.50 8.04
CA ILE A 422 -8.94 0.90 8.36
C ILE A 422 -7.51 1.01 8.89
N THR A 423 -6.70 1.79 8.20
CA THR A 423 -5.28 2.02 8.55
C THR A 423 -5.13 3.39 9.18
N TYR A 424 -4.51 3.43 10.35
CA TYR A 424 -4.10 4.64 11.07
C TYR A 424 -2.58 4.68 11.07
N LEU A 425 -1.98 5.76 10.57
CA LEU A 425 -0.54 5.93 10.54
C LEU A 425 -0.14 7.12 11.41
N HIS A 426 1.12 7.15 11.81
CA HIS A 426 1.71 8.12 12.75
C HIS A 426 1.14 8.02 14.17
N VAL A 427 0.78 6.80 14.59
CA VAL A 427 0.38 6.51 15.97
C VAL A 427 1.61 6.18 16.80
N ALA A 428 1.86 6.94 17.87
CA ALA A 428 3.00 6.77 18.75
C ALA A 428 3.09 5.35 19.35
N SER A 429 4.29 4.85 19.60
CA SER A 429 4.52 3.57 20.25
C SER A 429 4.02 3.55 21.70
N GLU A 430 4.11 4.71 22.38
CA GLU A 430 3.59 4.87 23.74
C GLU A 430 2.05 4.91 23.72
N GLY A 431 1.43 4.05 24.50
CA GLY A 431 -0.04 3.97 24.63
C GLY A 431 -0.77 3.36 23.43
N ARG A 432 -0.04 2.89 22.41
CA ARG A 432 -0.64 2.24 21.24
C ARG A 432 -1.28 0.90 21.60
N VAL A 433 -2.52 0.70 21.14
CA VAL A 433 -3.28 -0.54 21.33
C VAL A 433 -2.53 -1.74 20.73
N PRO A 434 -2.39 -2.88 21.44
CA PRO A 434 -1.70 -4.05 20.89
C PRO A 434 -2.55 -4.78 19.84
N ALA A 435 -1.87 -5.42 18.88
CA ALA A 435 -2.52 -6.33 17.94
C ALA A 435 -3.20 -7.49 18.67
N GLY A 436 -4.29 -8.00 18.10
CA GLY A 436 -5.16 -9.02 18.71
C GLY A 436 -6.22 -8.44 19.66
N THR A 437 -6.24 -7.14 19.90
CA THR A 437 -7.26 -6.47 20.71
C THR A 437 -8.50 -6.16 19.87
N TRP A 438 -9.69 -6.49 20.36
CA TRP A 438 -10.94 -5.95 19.83
C TRP A 438 -11.14 -4.54 20.37
N VAL A 439 -11.38 -3.58 19.49
CA VAL A 439 -11.69 -2.20 19.87
C VAL A 439 -13.13 -1.83 19.48
N GLU A 440 -13.77 -1.08 20.35
CA GLU A 440 -15.08 -0.51 20.05
C GLU A 440 -14.91 0.86 19.35
N GLN A 441 -15.86 1.25 18.51
CA GLN A 441 -15.89 2.56 17.89
C GLN A 441 -15.80 3.68 18.95
N GLY A 442 -14.82 4.58 18.80
CA GLY A 442 -14.53 5.64 19.78
C GLY A 442 -13.57 5.23 20.90
N GLN A 443 -13.14 3.95 20.98
CA GLN A 443 -12.12 3.52 21.94
C GLN A 443 -10.74 4.07 21.57
N HIS A 444 -9.95 4.47 22.56
CA HIS A 444 -8.57 4.95 22.39
C HIS A 444 -7.67 3.88 21.77
N ILE A 445 -6.88 4.23 20.76
CA ILE A 445 -5.94 3.33 20.08
C ILE A 445 -4.49 3.82 20.09
N GLY A 446 -4.23 5.04 20.55
CA GLY A 446 -2.89 5.63 20.70
C GLY A 446 -2.91 7.14 20.60
N HIS A 447 -1.75 7.74 20.43
CA HIS A 447 -1.56 9.19 20.31
C HIS A 447 -0.96 9.55 18.95
N PRO A 448 -1.35 10.68 18.32
CA PRO A 448 -0.69 11.15 17.11
C PRO A 448 0.79 11.46 17.35
N SER A 449 1.61 11.19 16.34
CA SER A 449 3.06 11.42 16.36
C SER A 449 3.62 11.62 14.96
N CYS A 450 4.94 11.46 14.79
CA CYS A 450 5.59 11.29 13.48
C CYS A 450 6.15 9.87 13.28
N GLU A 451 5.78 8.89 14.11
CA GLU A 451 6.24 7.52 13.95
C GLU A 451 5.65 6.88 12.68
N GLY A 452 6.45 6.07 12.01
CA GLY A 452 6.04 5.34 10.81
C GLY A 452 5.91 6.23 9.57
N GLY A 453 6.54 5.81 8.47
CA GLY A 453 6.51 6.55 7.23
C GLY A 453 7.22 7.90 7.28
N PHE A 454 6.92 8.78 6.30
CA PHE A 454 7.41 10.14 6.25
C PHE A 454 6.37 11.08 6.89
N ALA A 455 6.81 11.91 7.84
CA ALA A 455 6.04 12.98 8.43
C ALA A 455 6.97 14.15 8.77
N ASP A 456 6.57 15.38 8.52
CA ASP A 456 7.27 16.61 8.87
C ASP A 456 6.69 17.29 10.12
N ALA A 457 5.47 16.92 10.50
CA ALA A 457 4.79 17.34 11.72
C ALA A 457 3.88 16.24 12.26
N THR A 458 3.58 16.30 13.56
CA THR A 458 2.64 15.39 14.23
C THR A 458 1.24 15.52 13.64
N HIS A 459 0.72 14.41 13.13
CA HIS A 459 -0.63 14.31 12.60
C HIS A 459 -1.14 12.86 12.68
N LEU A 460 -2.38 12.65 12.35
CA LEU A 460 -2.97 11.34 12.09
C LEU A 460 -3.25 11.23 10.60
N HIS A 461 -2.67 10.22 9.95
CA HIS A 461 -3.05 9.78 8.61
C HIS A 461 -4.01 8.61 8.73
N ILE A 462 -5.20 8.70 8.12
CA ILE A 462 -6.20 7.64 8.11
C ILE A 462 -6.59 7.27 6.69
N ALA A 463 -6.52 5.97 6.37
CA ALA A 463 -6.86 5.44 5.06
C ALA A 463 -7.70 4.17 5.18
N ARG A 464 -8.28 3.71 4.07
CA ARG A 464 -9.10 2.50 4.04
C ARG A 464 -8.87 1.67 2.79
N ARG A 465 -8.95 0.35 2.99
CA ARG A 465 -8.88 -0.66 1.91
C ARG A 465 -10.11 -1.55 1.96
N PHE A 466 -10.48 -2.09 0.80
CA PHE A 466 -11.45 -3.17 0.70
C PHE A 466 -10.88 -4.28 -0.19
N ASN A 467 -10.85 -5.51 0.31
CA ASN A 467 -10.19 -6.63 -0.36
C ASN A 467 -8.76 -6.30 -0.81
N GLY A 468 -8.03 -5.55 0.01
CA GLY A 468 -6.69 -5.05 -0.27
C GLY A 468 -6.63 -3.82 -1.19
N GLU A 469 -7.65 -3.53 -2.01
CA GLU A 469 -7.66 -2.36 -2.88
C GLU A 469 -7.84 -1.07 -2.07
N TRP A 470 -6.96 -0.08 -2.30
CA TRP A 470 -7.11 1.26 -1.72
C TRP A 470 -8.33 1.95 -2.31
N ILE A 471 -9.28 2.33 -1.45
CA ILE A 471 -10.54 2.96 -1.87
C ILE A 471 -10.39 4.48 -1.84
N LEU A 472 -10.58 5.12 -3.00
CA LEU A 472 -10.51 6.58 -3.15
C LEU A 472 -11.34 7.30 -2.08
N ALA A 473 -10.74 8.31 -1.43
CA ALA A 473 -11.41 9.07 -0.38
C ALA A 473 -12.41 10.07 -0.93
N GLY A 474 -12.06 10.80 -1.98
CA GLY A 474 -12.84 11.92 -2.50
C GLY A 474 -13.57 11.67 -3.81
N ALA A 475 -13.27 10.58 -4.50
CA ALA A 475 -13.85 10.22 -5.79
C ALA A 475 -14.35 8.77 -5.80
N GLY A 476 -15.05 8.39 -6.86
CA GLY A 476 -15.58 7.04 -7.01
C GLY A 476 -16.90 6.81 -6.26
N PRO A 477 -17.41 5.55 -6.28
CA PRO A 477 -18.76 5.23 -5.80
C PRO A 477 -18.87 5.19 -4.27
N VAL A 478 -17.75 5.11 -3.54
CA VAL A 478 -17.73 4.95 -2.08
C VAL A 478 -16.84 6.03 -1.45
N PRO A 479 -17.31 7.29 -1.35
CA PRO A 479 -16.54 8.38 -0.74
C PRO A 479 -16.24 8.07 0.73
N PHE A 480 -15.14 8.63 1.26
CA PHE A 480 -14.80 8.50 2.66
C PHE A 480 -15.71 9.38 3.52
N VAL A 481 -16.48 8.75 4.39
CA VAL A 481 -17.42 9.44 5.29
C VAL A 481 -17.04 9.19 6.73
N LEU A 482 -16.80 10.27 7.50
CA LEU A 482 -16.47 10.24 8.92
C LEU A 482 -17.48 11.11 9.69
N SER A 483 -18.27 10.55 10.60
CA SER A 483 -19.36 11.26 11.32
C SER A 483 -20.27 12.09 10.40
N GLY A 484 -20.57 11.57 9.20
CA GLY A 484 -21.38 12.26 8.19
C GLY A 484 -20.62 13.33 7.38
N TRP A 485 -19.35 13.59 7.66
CA TRP A 485 -18.48 14.39 6.82
C TRP A 485 -18.02 13.58 5.61
N THR A 486 -18.39 14.00 4.42
CA THR A 486 -18.03 13.35 3.16
C THR A 486 -16.81 14.02 2.54
N ALA A 487 -15.79 13.26 2.20
CA ALA A 487 -14.59 13.76 1.56
C ALA A 487 -14.79 14.01 0.06
N HIS A 488 -14.16 15.06 -0.44
CA HIS A 488 -14.10 15.41 -1.86
C HIS A 488 -12.67 15.75 -2.22
N GLU A 489 -12.17 15.18 -3.29
CA GLU A 489 -10.82 15.48 -3.78
C GLU A 489 -10.74 16.89 -4.37
N GLY A 490 -9.58 17.51 -4.18
CA GLY A 490 -9.23 18.76 -4.84
C GLY A 490 -8.57 18.52 -6.20
N GLN A 491 -7.79 19.49 -6.63
CA GLN A 491 -7.06 19.39 -7.90
C GLN A 491 -5.73 18.64 -7.78
N SER A 492 -5.14 18.62 -6.58
CA SER A 492 -3.89 17.94 -6.27
C SER A 492 -4.05 17.04 -5.04
N ALA A 493 -3.12 16.12 -4.83
CA ALA A 493 -3.01 15.39 -3.56
C ALA A 493 -2.90 16.39 -2.40
N TYR A 494 -3.49 16.05 -1.26
CA TYR A 494 -3.65 16.88 -0.06
C TYR A 494 -4.63 18.05 -0.19
N ASP A 495 -5.01 18.48 -1.39
CA ASP A 495 -6.12 19.41 -1.59
C ASP A 495 -7.46 18.68 -1.40
N GLY A 496 -8.47 19.42 -0.98
CA GLY A 496 -9.82 18.88 -0.94
C GLY A 496 -10.66 19.46 0.18
N THR A 497 -11.86 18.91 0.33
CA THR A 497 -12.82 19.37 1.32
C THR A 497 -13.55 18.21 1.99
N LEU A 498 -14.05 18.46 3.20
CA LEU A 498 -15.08 17.66 3.84
C LEU A 498 -16.38 18.46 3.89
N THR A 499 -17.51 17.83 3.57
CA THR A 499 -18.83 18.48 3.60
C THR A 499 -19.82 17.71 4.49
N ARG A 500 -20.63 18.45 5.28
CA ARG A 500 -21.70 17.89 6.11
C ARG A 500 -22.81 18.91 6.31
N GLY A 501 -24.05 18.59 5.89
CA GLY A 501 -25.21 19.44 6.14
C GLY A 501 -25.09 20.91 5.66
N GLY A 502 -24.38 21.14 4.56
CA GLY A 502 -24.09 22.48 4.02
C GLY A 502 -22.85 23.15 4.59
N ALA A 503 -22.24 22.62 5.65
CA ALA A 503 -20.94 23.06 6.14
C ALA A 503 -19.82 22.47 5.25
N ILE A 504 -18.77 23.27 5.03
CA ILE A 504 -17.57 22.89 4.27
C ILE A 504 -16.35 23.11 5.15
N ARG A 505 -15.40 22.17 5.12
CA ARG A 505 -14.08 22.30 5.70
C ARG A 505 -13.04 22.04 4.62
N THR A 506 -12.12 22.96 4.44
CA THR A 506 -11.13 22.91 3.35
C THR A 506 -9.77 22.55 3.94
N ALA A 507 -9.10 21.57 3.33
CA ALA A 507 -7.76 21.15 3.75
C ALA A 507 -6.76 22.30 3.61
N CYS A 508 -5.94 22.53 4.65
CA CYS A 508 -4.80 23.46 4.62
C CYS A 508 -3.81 23.14 5.73
N GLU A 509 -2.55 23.44 5.53
CA GLU A 509 -1.52 23.42 6.57
C GLU A 509 -1.76 24.57 7.59
N CYS A 510 -2.95 24.61 8.16
CA CYS A 510 -3.39 25.65 9.10
C CYS A 510 -4.32 25.05 10.16
N THR A 511 -4.57 25.78 11.25
CA THR A 511 -5.47 25.40 12.35
C THR A 511 -6.47 26.53 12.58
N LEU A 512 -7.54 26.55 11.78
CA LEU A 512 -8.58 27.60 11.80
C LEU A 512 -9.96 26.96 11.98
N ASP A 513 -10.59 27.17 13.13
CA ASP A 513 -11.84 26.49 13.53
C ASP A 513 -12.93 26.54 12.46
N ASP A 514 -13.17 27.70 11.87
CA ASP A 514 -14.22 27.87 10.87
C ASP A 514 -13.84 27.41 9.46
N TYR A 515 -12.53 27.21 9.21
CA TYR A 515 -12.02 26.87 7.87
C TYR A 515 -11.76 25.38 7.69
N ASN A 516 -11.00 24.76 8.59
CA ASN A 516 -10.64 23.34 8.54
C ASN A 516 -10.83 22.58 9.86
N GLY A 517 -11.34 23.24 10.92
CA GLY A 517 -11.63 22.64 12.21
C GLY A 517 -12.84 21.72 12.19
N LEU A 518 -12.72 20.54 12.77
CA LEU A 518 -13.77 19.53 12.89
C LEU A 518 -13.94 19.15 14.36
N VAL A 519 -15.09 19.46 14.92
CA VAL A 519 -15.47 18.99 16.26
C VAL A 519 -16.05 17.60 16.17
N SER A 520 -15.51 16.65 16.94
CA SER A 520 -16.12 15.33 17.09
C SER A 520 -17.37 15.46 17.97
N ASP A 521 -18.54 15.33 17.38
CA ASP A 521 -19.80 15.39 18.09
C ASP A 521 -20.30 14.01 18.57
N ASN A 522 -19.65 12.92 18.12
CA ASN A 522 -20.00 11.52 18.43
C ASN A 522 -21.51 11.22 18.63
N SER A 523 -22.35 12.16 18.21
CA SER A 523 -23.79 11.97 18.18
C SER A 523 -24.12 11.02 17.04
N ARG A 524 -24.90 9.98 17.33
CA ARG A 524 -25.54 9.19 16.26
C ARG A 524 -26.23 10.13 15.29
N PRO A 525 -26.21 9.86 13.97
CA PRO A 525 -27.11 10.54 13.06
C PRO A 525 -28.51 10.47 13.68
N ARG A 526 -29.17 11.58 13.81
CA ARG A 526 -30.60 11.59 14.14
C ARG A 526 -31.30 11.11 12.88
N ASP A 527 -31.98 9.96 12.98
CA ASP A 527 -32.86 9.41 11.97
C ASP A 527 -33.86 10.45 11.41
#